data_3e9ba436dccbafc2f35119a34dc81182
#
_entry.id   3e9ba436dccbafc2f35119a34dc81182
#
_cell.length_a   1.000
_cell.length_b   1.000
_cell.length_c   1.000
_cell.angle_alpha   90.00
_cell.angle_beta   90.00
_cell.angle_gamma   90.00
#
_symmetry.space_group_name_H-M   'P 1'
#
loop_
_entity.id
_entity.type
_entity.pdbx_description
1 polymer ?
#
loop_
_entity_poly.entity_id
_entity_poly.type
_entity_poly.pdbx_seq_one_letter_code
_entity_poly.pdbx_strand_id
1 'polypeptide(L)'
;MKTFLLAIFLCAPFLAFGQTIEPSESPSRLRGVIERYEQDYGAYNRFYSAFTSANRAAKMKSLYGEYLGELGRHNFDSLSHDEQVDYILFRNYLEHEQKELARYEEQLAEMAALLPFAKTISDLEDSRRRLESIGAAKTAALLDELAKAIAATSKSVDAGTKPKRTVAARASRTVIGLRTTLRNWYNFHAGYDPTFTWWNEQPYKKVDEALDSYNKYILDKLVGIRPDDKTTIIGDPIGREALIEELRFEMIPYTPEELVEIANKEFEWCIAEFKKASREMGFGDDYMKAIESVKQMFVDPGKQPAMIRDQAREAIEYVKKNDLLTVPKAAEESWRMEMMSPERQLVAPFFLGGETILVAYPTNTMTHEQKMMSLRGNNPHFARAVTHHELIPGHHMQQFMNRRYRTYRSPFRTPFWSEGWALYWEFILWDRGFVKTREDKIGALFWRSHRAARIIFSLNFHLGNWTPEQCVDLLVNKVGHERENALAEVRRSFSGDYGPLYQMAYMMGGLQFYTLHRDLVGGKKMSDKQFHDAILKEGSIPVEMVRAILTKQKLSKDYTTSWRYYQGLAN
;
A
#
# COMPACT_ATOMS: atom_id res chain seq x y z
N MET A 1 -31.53 -41.49 -68.33
CA MET A 1 -30.49 -40.53 -68.13
C MET A 1 -31.07 -39.43 -67.23
N LYS A 2 -30.73 -39.48 -65.91
CA LYS A 2 -31.06 -38.46 -64.92
C LYS A 2 -29.73 -37.98 -64.31
N THR A 3 -29.42 -36.74 -64.65
CA THR A 3 -28.19 -36.05 -64.20
C THR A 3 -28.41 -35.53 -62.79
N PHE A 4 -27.59 -35.98 -61.81
CA PHE A 4 -27.56 -35.47 -60.46
C PHE A 4 -26.54 -34.32 -60.42
N LEU A 5 -26.97 -33.13 -60.09
CA LEU A 5 -26.12 -31.98 -59.76
C LEU A 5 -25.77 -32.07 -58.27
N LEU A 6 -24.47 -32.25 -58.01
CA LEU A 6 -23.91 -32.21 -56.65
C LEU A 6 -23.54 -30.79 -56.29
N ALA A 7 -24.27 -30.17 -55.38
CA ALA A 7 -23.95 -28.85 -54.83
C ALA A 7 -22.95 -29.02 -53.70
N ILE A 8 -21.69 -28.57 -53.93
CA ILE A 8 -20.66 -28.52 -52.91
C ILE A 8 -20.86 -27.24 -52.11
N PHE A 9 -21.30 -27.40 -50.86
CA PHE A 9 -21.28 -26.33 -49.87
C PHE A 9 -19.82 -26.13 -49.33
N LEU A 10 -19.16 -25.08 -49.76
CA LEU A 10 -17.92 -24.63 -49.13
C LEU A 10 -18.26 -24.01 -47.78
N CYS A 11 -18.09 -24.77 -46.69
CA CYS A 11 -18.00 -24.21 -45.35
C CYS A 11 -16.64 -23.51 -45.20
N ALA A 12 -16.59 -22.18 -45.32
CA ALA A 12 -15.44 -21.43 -44.88
C ALA A 12 -15.39 -21.48 -43.34
N PRO A 13 -14.28 -21.92 -42.73
CA PRO A 13 -14.14 -21.82 -41.28
C PRO A 13 -14.00 -20.33 -40.93
N PHE A 14 -14.94 -19.78 -40.21
CA PHE A 14 -14.73 -18.54 -39.44
C PHE A 14 -13.66 -18.83 -38.40
N LEU A 15 -12.40 -18.51 -38.71
CA LEU A 15 -11.34 -18.38 -37.73
C LEU A 15 -11.70 -17.17 -36.88
N ALA A 16 -12.36 -17.42 -35.77
CA ALA A 16 -12.40 -16.47 -34.66
C ALA A 16 -10.95 -16.34 -34.18
N PHE A 17 -10.26 -15.31 -34.63
CA PHE A 17 -9.02 -14.86 -34.02
C PHE A 17 -9.36 -14.45 -32.59
N GLY A 18 -9.33 -15.39 -31.66
CA GLY A 18 -9.12 -15.07 -30.27
C GLY A 18 -7.83 -14.24 -30.22
N GLN A 19 -7.91 -13.02 -29.72
CA GLN A 19 -6.71 -12.23 -29.45
C GLN A 19 -5.87 -13.01 -28.46
N THR A 20 -4.94 -13.80 -28.97
CA THR A 20 -3.87 -14.39 -28.17
C THR A 20 -3.02 -13.21 -27.72
N ILE A 21 -3.01 -12.97 -26.42
CA ILE A 21 -2.08 -12.04 -25.79
C ILE A 21 -0.70 -12.68 -26.00
N GLU A 22 0.02 -12.22 -27.00
CA GLU A 22 1.39 -12.69 -27.28
C GLU A 22 2.25 -12.38 -26.04
N PRO A 23 3.00 -13.36 -25.51
CA PRO A 23 4.02 -13.06 -24.51
C PRO A 23 5.04 -12.15 -25.17
N SER A 24 5.17 -10.91 -24.70
CA SER A 24 6.16 -10.00 -25.25
C SER A 24 7.56 -10.50 -24.88
N GLU A 25 8.39 -10.93 -25.89
CA GLU A 25 9.70 -10.33 -26.11
C GLU A 25 10.91 -11.05 -25.55
N SER A 26 12.04 -10.70 -26.18
CA SER A 26 13.39 -11.08 -25.77
C SER A 26 13.57 -10.98 -24.27
N PRO A 27 13.97 -12.04 -23.59
CA PRO A 27 14.16 -11.99 -22.15
C PRO A 27 15.27 -11.00 -21.80
N SER A 28 15.00 -10.04 -20.92
CA SER A 28 16.02 -9.15 -20.37
C SER A 28 17.17 -9.97 -19.78
N ARG A 29 18.42 -9.60 -20.09
CA ARG A 29 19.63 -10.22 -19.49
C ARG A 29 19.66 -10.08 -17.98
N LEU A 30 18.97 -9.08 -17.42
CA LEU A 30 18.88 -8.85 -15.98
C LEU A 30 17.76 -9.66 -15.31
N ARG A 31 16.81 -10.21 -16.08
CA ARG A 31 15.70 -10.98 -15.53
C ARG A 31 16.18 -12.08 -14.59
N GLY A 32 17.14 -12.90 -15.03
CA GLY A 32 17.63 -14.02 -14.20
C GLY A 32 18.35 -13.57 -12.93
N VAL A 33 18.98 -12.39 -12.96
CA VAL A 33 19.63 -11.79 -11.77
C VAL A 33 18.57 -11.33 -10.77
N ILE A 34 17.54 -10.66 -11.25
CA ILE A 34 16.43 -10.14 -10.42
C ILE A 34 15.64 -11.31 -9.80
N GLU A 35 15.25 -12.32 -10.60
CA GLU A 35 14.53 -13.50 -10.12
C GLU A 35 15.34 -14.27 -9.07
N ARG A 36 16.66 -14.41 -9.25
CA ARG A 36 17.54 -15.06 -8.28
C ARG A 36 17.61 -14.23 -6.97
N TYR A 37 17.75 -12.91 -7.08
CA TYR A 37 17.69 -12.03 -5.91
C TYR A 37 16.40 -12.23 -5.10
N GLU A 38 15.24 -12.26 -5.73
CA GLU A 38 13.97 -12.49 -5.02
C GLU A 38 13.97 -13.82 -4.24
N GLN A 39 14.53 -14.87 -4.85
CA GLN A 39 14.59 -16.18 -4.18
C GLN A 39 15.56 -16.16 -3.00
N ASP A 40 16.74 -15.57 -3.15
CA ASP A 40 17.75 -15.46 -2.10
C ASP A 40 17.25 -14.56 -0.95
N TYR A 41 16.68 -13.40 -1.27
CA TYR A 41 16.04 -12.52 -0.29
C TYR A 41 14.93 -13.25 0.47
N GLY A 42 14.03 -13.93 -0.24
CA GLY A 42 12.96 -14.71 0.37
C GLY A 42 13.48 -15.82 1.27
N ALA A 43 14.54 -16.54 0.86
CA ALA A 43 15.16 -17.60 1.65
C ALA A 43 15.77 -17.03 2.94
N TYR A 44 16.56 -15.97 2.85
CA TYR A 44 17.18 -15.33 4.02
C TYR A 44 16.14 -14.69 4.94
N ASN A 45 15.12 -14.05 4.39
CA ASN A 45 14.05 -13.43 5.18
C ASN A 45 13.27 -14.47 6.02
N ARG A 46 13.05 -15.67 5.48
CA ARG A 46 12.44 -16.79 6.23
C ARG A 46 13.39 -17.42 7.25
N PHE A 47 14.67 -17.48 6.94
CA PHE A 47 15.67 -18.08 7.84
C PHE A 47 16.01 -17.14 9.02
N TYR A 48 16.37 -15.89 8.72
CA TYR A 48 16.69 -14.86 9.72
C TYR A 48 15.41 -14.12 10.14
N SER A 49 14.53 -14.81 10.85
CA SER A 49 13.18 -14.30 11.17
C SER A 49 13.11 -13.32 12.34
N ALA A 50 14.18 -13.23 13.18
CA ALA A 50 14.26 -12.29 14.27
C ALA A 50 14.71 -10.91 13.75
N PHE A 51 13.80 -9.96 13.62
CA PHE A 51 14.10 -8.64 13.06
C PHE A 51 15.13 -7.83 13.87
N THR A 52 15.23 -8.08 15.16
CA THR A 52 16.22 -7.44 16.06
C THR A 52 17.59 -8.13 16.06
N SER A 53 17.78 -9.18 15.24
CA SER A 53 19.03 -9.94 15.17
C SER A 53 20.11 -9.18 14.38
N ALA A 54 21.30 -9.04 14.97
CA ALA A 54 22.48 -8.52 14.28
C ALA A 54 22.92 -9.43 13.11
N ASN A 55 22.71 -10.76 13.24
CA ASN A 55 23.01 -11.71 12.16
C ASN A 55 22.11 -11.46 10.94
N ARG A 56 20.82 -11.14 11.16
CA ARG A 56 19.92 -10.73 10.10
C ARG A 56 20.42 -9.48 9.39
N ALA A 57 20.73 -8.43 10.15
CA ALA A 57 21.20 -7.16 9.59
C ALA A 57 22.47 -7.36 8.75
N ALA A 58 23.47 -8.08 9.29
CA ALA A 58 24.70 -8.39 8.58
C ALA A 58 24.45 -9.18 7.28
N LYS A 59 23.55 -10.18 7.33
CA LYS A 59 23.25 -11.02 6.16
C LYS A 59 22.50 -10.26 5.06
N MET A 60 21.54 -9.41 5.43
CA MET A 60 20.83 -8.58 4.45
C MET A 60 21.77 -7.54 3.82
N LYS A 61 22.63 -6.91 4.60
CA LYS A 61 23.64 -5.98 4.09
C LYS A 61 24.60 -6.65 3.10
N SER A 62 25.05 -7.89 3.40
CA SER A 62 25.86 -8.70 2.46
C SER A 62 25.11 -8.97 1.16
N LEU A 63 23.84 -9.44 1.25
CA LEU A 63 23.00 -9.75 0.08
C LEU A 63 22.87 -8.54 -0.85
N TYR A 64 22.51 -7.37 -0.30
CA TYR A 64 22.35 -6.15 -1.11
C TYR A 64 23.67 -5.75 -1.77
N GLY A 65 24.79 -5.84 -1.03
CA GLY A 65 26.13 -5.54 -1.57
C GLY A 65 26.55 -6.50 -2.67
N GLU A 66 26.29 -7.79 -2.53
CA GLU A 66 26.59 -8.83 -3.53
C GLU A 66 25.87 -8.56 -4.85
N TYR A 67 24.56 -8.28 -4.80
CA TYR A 67 23.75 -8.01 -5.98
C TYR A 67 24.05 -6.65 -6.61
N LEU A 68 24.41 -5.61 -5.85
CA LEU A 68 24.93 -4.35 -6.40
C LEU A 68 26.25 -4.58 -7.12
N GLY A 69 27.16 -5.41 -6.55
CA GLY A 69 28.41 -5.78 -7.19
C GLY A 69 28.21 -6.59 -8.47
N GLU A 70 27.24 -7.51 -8.51
CA GLU A 70 26.89 -8.25 -9.71
C GLU A 70 26.31 -7.34 -10.78
N LEU A 71 25.36 -6.47 -10.43
CA LEU A 71 24.78 -5.50 -11.33
C LEU A 71 25.84 -4.57 -11.94
N GLY A 72 26.82 -4.15 -11.14
CA GLY A 72 27.92 -3.29 -11.56
C GLY A 72 28.84 -3.88 -12.64
N ARG A 73 28.82 -5.21 -12.86
CA ARG A 73 29.61 -5.88 -13.90
C ARG A 73 28.99 -5.74 -15.31
N HIS A 74 27.71 -5.38 -15.39
CA HIS A 74 27.05 -5.16 -16.66
C HIS A 74 27.47 -3.80 -17.25
N ASN A 75 27.89 -3.80 -18.53
CA ASN A 75 28.11 -2.56 -19.24
C ASN A 75 26.76 -1.94 -19.63
N PHE A 76 26.37 -0.87 -18.91
CA PHE A 76 25.09 -0.19 -19.07
C PHE A 76 24.81 0.24 -20.52
N ASP A 77 25.82 0.78 -21.22
CA ASP A 77 25.66 1.28 -22.58
C ASP A 77 25.44 0.18 -23.62
N SER A 78 25.78 -1.07 -23.28
CA SER A 78 25.52 -2.25 -24.12
C SER A 78 24.16 -2.91 -23.89
N LEU A 79 23.41 -2.43 -22.91
CA LEU A 79 22.07 -2.91 -22.59
C LEU A 79 21.04 -2.32 -23.57
N SER A 80 20.03 -3.10 -23.92
CA SER A 80 18.85 -2.56 -24.59
C SER A 80 18.13 -1.54 -23.70
N HIS A 81 17.26 -0.71 -24.26
CA HIS A 81 16.54 0.30 -23.50
C HIS A 81 15.73 -0.30 -22.33
N ASP A 82 15.06 -1.43 -22.54
CA ASP A 82 14.32 -2.13 -21.49
C ASP A 82 15.24 -2.68 -20.40
N GLU A 83 16.40 -3.20 -20.76
CA GLU A 83 17.41 -3.66 -19.81
C GLU A 83 18.05 -2.49 -19.04
N GLN A 84 18.21 -1.32 -19.67
CA GLN A 84 18.64 -0.11 -18.96
C GLN A 84 17.62 0.32 -17.90
N VAL A 85 16.32 0.21 -18.21
CA VAL A 85 15.27 0.44 -17.23
C VAL A 85 15.36 -0.58 -16.08
N ASP A 86 15.49 -1.86 -16.36
CA ASP A 86 15.65 -2.90 -15.35
C ASP A 86 16.88 -2.67 -14.47
N TYR A 87 18.00 -2.23 -15.07
CA TYR A 87 19.23 -1.87 -14.35
C TYR A 87 18.98 -0.74 -13.35
N ILE A 88 18.36 0.35 -13.81
CA ILE A 88 18.05 1.52 -12.97
C ILE A 88 17.10 1.13 -11.83
N LEU A 89 16.04 0.39 -12.13
CA LEU A 89 15.08 -0.08 -11.14
C LEU A 89 15.74 -0.94 -10.07
N PHE A 90 16.55 -1.92 -10.49
CA PHE A 90 17.19 -2.84 -9.56
C PHE A 90 18.25 -2.17 -8.70
N ARG A 91 19.06 -1.28 -9.28
CA ARG A 91 20.01 -0.48 -8.52
C ARG A 91 19.31 0.41 -7.50
N ASN A 92 18.30 1.18 -7.93
CA ASN A 92 17.52 2.05 -7.06
C ASN A 92 16.90 1.29 -5.89
N TYR A 93 16.35 0.10 -6.16
CA TYR A 93 15.77 -0.76 -5.15
C TYR A 93 16.81 -1.25 -4.12
N LEU A 94 17.96 -1.78 -4.58
CA LEU A 94 19.00 -2.28 -3.68
C LEU A 94 19.63 -1.18 -2.82
N GLU A 95 19.86 0.00 -3.39
CA GLU A 95 20.36 1.18 -2.67
C GLU A 95 19.34 1.66 -1.62
N HIS A 96 18.05 1.62 -1.92
CA HIS A 96 16.98 1.94 -0.98
C HIS A 96 16.92 0.94 0.17
N GLU A 97 16.96 -0.36 -0.12
CA GLU A 97 16.97 -1.41 0.91
C GLU A 97 18.16 -1.27 1.88
N GLN A 98 19.33 -0.86 1.39
CA GLN A 98 20.49 -0.58 2.27
C GLN A 98 20.22 0.61 3.21
N LYS A 99 19.58 1.67 2.71
CA LYS A 99 19.23 2.84 3.52
C LYS A 99 18.15 2.51 4.56
N GLU A 100 17.11 1.76 4.17
CA GLU A 100 16.08 1.29 5.09
C GLU A 100 16.66 0.41 6.21
N LEU A 101 17.59 -0.48 5.87
CA LEU A 101 18.29 -1.27 6.87
C LEU A 101 19.08 -0.39 7.84
N ALA A 102 19.81 0.61 7.35
CA ALA A 102 20.56 1.55 8.19
C ALA A 102 19.63 2.36 9.09
N ARG A 103 18.51 2.87 8.57
CA ARG A 103 17.48 3.58 9.35
C ARG A 103 16.89 2.69 10.44
N TYR A 104 16.64 1.42 10.14
CA TYR A 104 16.14 0.48 11.12
C TYR A 104 17.18 0.20 12.23
N GLU A 105 18.47 0.08 11.89
CA GLU A 105 19.55 -0.06 12.88
C GLU A 105 19.65 1.17 13.81
N GLU A 106 19.49 2.39 13.27
CA GLU A 106 19.40 3.63 14.07
C GLU A 106 18.20 3.61 15.01
N GLN A 107 17.03 3.18 14.51
CA GLN A 107 15.82 3.04 15.33
C GLN A 107 15.98 2.01 16.46
N LEU A 108 16.70 0.91 16.21
CA LEU A 108 17.02 -0.07 17.25
C LEU A 108 17.96 0.53 18.30
N ALA A 109 18.94 1.33 17.87
CA ALA A 109 19.85 2.03 18.80
C ALA A 109 19.11 3.03 19.69
N GLU A 110 18.13 3.79 19.13
CA GLU A 110 17.28 4.69 19.94
C GLU A 110 16.47 3.96 21.02
N MET A 111 16.07 2.70 20.74
CA MET A 111 15.30 1.87 21.67
C MET A 111 16.18 1.04 22.61
N ALA A 112 17.50 1.05 22.49
CA ALA A 112 18.40 0.13 23.19
C ALA A 112 18.20 0.11 24.71
N ALA A 113 18.02 1.28 25.33
CA ALA A 113 17.77 1.40 26.76
C ALA A 113 16.42 0.81 27.20
N LEU A 114 15.44 0.75 26.29
CA LEU A 114 14.12 0.15 26.53
C LEU A 114 14.10 -1.37 26.27
N LEU A 115 15.09 -1.89 25.53
CA LEU A 115 15.09 -3.27 25.04
C LEU A 115 16.44 -4.00 25.31
N PRO A 116 17.03 -3.88 26.53
CA PRO A 116 18.34 -4.48 26.80
C PRO A 116 18.34 -6.01 26.68
N PHE A 117 17.19 -6.63 26.75
CA PHE A 117 16.97 -8.08 26.64
C PHE A 117 16.74 -8.57 25.19
N ALA A 118 16.60 -7.66 24.22
CA ALA A 118 16.24 -8.03 22.84
C ALA A 118 17.25 -9.00 22.20
N LYS A 119 18.54 -8.75 22.43
CA LYS A 119 19.61 -9.62 21.89
C LYS A 119 19.48 -11.05 22.38
N THR A 120 19.20 -11.29 23.64
CA THR A 120 19.06 -12.65 24.20
C THR A 120 17.95 -13.43 23.52
N ILE A 121 16.80 -12.79 23.26
CA ILE A 121 15.67 -13.41 22.57
C ILE A 121 16.01 -13.70 21.11
N SER A 122 16.68 -12.76 20.42
CA SER A 122 17.11 -12.96 19.04
C SER A 122 18.14 -14.08 18.91
N ASP A 123 19.10 -14.15 19.83
CA ASP A 123 20.13 -15.21 19.83
C ASP A 123 19.52 -16.61 20.02
N LEU A 124 18.49 -16.74 20.88
CA LEU A 124 17.76 -18.01 21.04
C LEU A 124 17.10 -18.47 19.72
N GLU A 125 16.47 -17.55 19.01
CA GLU A 125 15.85 -17.87 17.71
C GLU A 125 16.90 -18.17 16.65
N ASP A 126 17.98 -17.40 16.58
CA ASP A 126 19.08 -17.64 15.64
C ASP A 126 19.75 -19.00 15.88
N SER A 127 19.96 -19.40 17.15
CA SER A 127 20.49 -20.72 17.52
C SER A 127 19.55 -21.84 17.09
N ARG A 128 18.25 -21.65 17.32
CA ARG A 128 17.23 -22.60 16.83
C ARG A 128 17.27 -22.77 15.31
N ARG A 129 17.39 -21.66 14.59
CA ARG A 129 17.45 -21.69 13.11
C ARG A 129 18.69 -22.44 12.59
N ARG A 130 19.80 -22.37 13.33
CA ARG A 130 21.00 -23.14 13.03
C ARG A 130 20.98 -24.58 13.57
N LEU A 131 19.87 -24.99 14.21
CA LEU A 131 19.71 -26.31 14.84
C LEU A 131 20.81 -26.61 15.88
N GLU A 132 21.24 -25.59 16.62
CA GLU A 132 22.23 -25.73 17.69
C GLU A 132 21.65 -26.50 18.88
N SER A 133 22.46 -27.33 19.50
CA SER A 133 22.06 -28.14 20.66
C SER A 133 21.74 -27.26 21.87
N ILE A 134 20.61 -27.51 22.51
CA ILE A 134 20.15 -26.79 23.70
C ILE A 134 20.34 -27.66 24.95
N GLY A 135 21.03 -27.10 25.93
CA GLY A 135 21.07 -27.67 27.29
C GLY A 135 19.84 -27.23 28.09
N ALA A 136 18.85 -28.11 28.26
CA ALA A 136 17.55 -27.76 28.86
C ALA A 136 17.65 -27.01 30.19
N ALA A 137 18.47 -27.49 31.15
CA ALA A 137 18.65 -26.85 32.42
C ALA A 137 19.39 -25.48 32.33
N LYS A 138 20.39 -25.38 31.44
CA LYS A 138 21.10 -24.11 31.17
C LYS A 138 20.15 -23.08 30.55
N THR A 139 19.29 -23.50 29.68
CA THR A 139 18.29 -22.63 29.06
C THR A 139 17.25 -22.15 30.07
N ALA A 140 16.79 -23.03 30.96
CA ALA A 140 15.90 -22.63 32.05
C ALA A 140 16.49 -21.54 32.94
N ALA A 141 17.78 -21.68 33.31
CA ALA A 141 18.47 -20.63 34.05
C ALA A 141 18.58 -19.33 33.29
N LEU A 142 18.87 -19.39 31.97
CA LEU A 142 18.88 -18.20 31.07
C LEU A 142 17.53 -17.51 31.04
N LEU A 143 16.42 -18.27 30.94
CA LEU A 143 15.07 -17.71 30.93
C LEU A 143 14.70 -17.08 32.29
N ASP A 144 15.08 -17.68 33.42
CA ASP A 144 14.87 -17.06 34.74
C ASP A 144 15.63 -15.73 34.88
N GLU A 145 16.88 -15.65 34.43
CA GLU A 145 17.64 -14.40 34.39
C GLU A 145 17.03 -13.37 33.43
N LEU A 146 16.54 -13.81 32.27
CA LEU A 146 15.84 -12.96 31.30
C LEU A 146 14.58 -12.34 31.88
N ALA A 147 13.75 -13.12 32.58
CA ALA A 147 12.55 -12.62 33.25
C ALA A 147 12.89 -11.54 34.30
N LYS A 148 13.96 -11.75 35.10
CA LYS A 148 14.44 -10.77 36.08
C LYS A 148 14.95 -9.49 35.39
N ALA A 149 15.70 -9.62 34.29
CA ALA A 149 16.19 -8.50 33.51
C ALA A 149 15.07 -7.65 32.94
N ILE A 150 14.02 -8.29 32.35
CA ILE A 150 12.83 -7.58 31.84
C ILE A 150 12.11 -6.83 32.97
N ALA A 151 11.87 -7.47 34.12
CA ALA A 151 11.22 -6.85 35.26
C ALA A 151 12.06 -5.67 35.85
N ALA A 152 13.39 -5.75 35.81
CA ALA A 152 14.26 -4.68 36.24
C ALA A 152 14.29 -3.48 35.27
N THR A 153 14.03 -3.69 34.00
CA THR A 153 14.12 -2.64 32.96
C THR A 153 13.17 -1.49 33.25
N SER A 154 11.95 -1.73 33.71
CA SER A 154 10.99 -0.67 34.07
C SER A 154 11.53 0.28 35.14
N LYS A 155 12.18 -0.28 36.18
CA LYS A 155 12.82 0.52 37.26
C LYS A 155 13.98 1.35 36.74
N SER A 156 14.79 0.77 35.84
CA SER A 156 15.91 1.47 35.21
C SER A 156 15.42 2.63 34.32
N VAL A 157 14.34 2.43 33.59
CA VAL A 157 13.72 3.46 32.75
C VAL A 157 13.10 4.57 33.60
N ASP A 158 12.44 4.26 34.71
CA ASP A 158 11.88 5.26 35.65
C ASP A 158 12.95 6.15 36.27
N ALA A 159 14.14 5.58 36.50
CA ALA A 159 15.30 6.32 37.08
C ALA A 159 16.09 7.12 36.03
N GLY A 160 15.84 6.88 34.74
CA GLY A 160 16.56 7.49 33.62
C GLY A 160 15.83 8.66 32.96
N THR A 161 16.41 9.12 31.85
CA THR A 161 15.76 10.13 31.00
C THR A 161 14.58 9.48 30.26
N LYS A 162 13.40 10.10 30.36
CA LYS A 162 12.21 9.61 29.66
C LYS A 162 12.42 9.63 28.14
N PRO A 163 12.13 8.52 27.43
CA PRO A 163 12.24 8.46 26.00
C PRO A 163 11.15 9.33 25.32
N LYS A 164 11.39 9.70 24.09
CA LYS A 164 10.33 10.30 23.27
C LYS A 164 9.14 9.33 23.17
N ARG A 165 7.93 9.87 23.18
CA ARG A 165 6.67 9.09 23.11
C ARG A 165 6.62 8.17 21.89
N THR A 166 7.12 8.62 20.73
CA THR A 166 7.20 7.85 19.49
C THR A 166 8.19 6.68 19.58
N VAL A 167 9.36 6.90 20.23
CA VAL A 167 10.37 5.85 20.50
C VAL A 167 9.79 4.79 21.45
N ALA A 168 9.07 5.21 22.50
CA ALA A 168 8.40 4.28 23.40
C ALA A 168 7.33 3.46 22.68
N ALA A 169 6.52 4.07 21.80
CA ALA A 169 5.52 3.37 21.02
C ALA A 169 6.14 2.36 20.03
N ARG A 170 7.30 2.70 19.44
CA ARG A 170 8.09 1.78 18.61
C ARG A 170 8.64 0.61 19.44
N ALA A 171 9.16 0.89 20.63
CA ALA A 171 9.64 -0.15 21.55
C ALA A 171 8.51 -1.11 21.97
N SER A 172 7.30 -0.63 22.21
CA SER A 172 6.12 -1.47 22.50
C SER A 172 5.85 -2.46 21.36
N ARG A 173 5.83 -2.00 20.11
CA ARG A 173 5.66 -2.89 18.94
C ARG A 173 6.80 -3.92 18.85
N THR A 174 8.02 -3.51 19.13
CA THR A 174 9.20 -4.41 19.14
C THR A 174 9.09 -5.46 20.25
N VAL A 175 8.61 -5.12 21.45
CA VAL A 175 8.35 -6.09 22.54
C VAL A 175 7.33 -7.14 22.11
N ILE A 176 6.25 -6.75 21.41
CA ILE A 176 5.26 -7.70 20.87
C ILE A 176 5.91 -8.65 19.86
N GLY A 177 6.78 -8.14 18.99
CA GLY A 177 7.57 -8.94 18.05
C GLY A 177 8.51 -9.92 18.75
N LEU A 178 9.25 -9.46 19.77
CA LEU A 178 10.15 -10.28 20.59
C LEU A 178 9.38 -11.39 21.33
N ARG A 179 8.20 -11.07 21.87
CA ARG A 179 7.33 -12.07 22.52
C ARG A 179 6.88 -13.15 21.53
N THR A 180 6.57 -12.76 20.30
CA THR A 180 6.22 -13.71 19.23
C THR A 180 7.43 -14.56 18.83
N THR A 181 8.63 -13.98 18.71
CA THR A 181 9.88 -14.69 18.43
C THR A 181 10.18 -15.72 19.52
N LEU A 182 10.09 -15.34 20.77
CA LEU A 182 10.30 -16.24 21.91
C LEU A 182 9.29 -17.38 21.94
N ARG A 183 8.01 -17.09 21.67
CA ARG A 183 6.95 -18.11 21.58
C ARG A 183 7.22 -19.13 20.47
N ASN A 184 7.66 -18.67 19.29
CA ASN A 184 7.99 -19.56 18.17
C ASN A 184 9.20 -20.44 18.48
N TRP A 185 10.21 -19.87 19.14
CA TRP A 185 11.36 -20.60 19.64
C TRP A 185 10.95 -21.67 20.67
N TYR A 186 10.14 -21.31 21.68
CA TYR A 186 9.68 -22.24 22.71
C TYR A 186 8.84 -23.38 22.11
N ASN A 187 7.87 -23.06 21.27
CA ASN A 187 6.97 -24.05 20.65
C ASN A 187 7.68 -25.02 19.70
N PHE A 188 8.87 -24.68 19.21
CA PHE A 188 9.66 -25.60 18.40
C PHE A 188 10.19 -26.79 19.22
N HIS A 189 10.46 -26.59 20.49
CA HIS A 189 11.01 -27.61 21.39
C HIS A 189 9.94 -28.22 22.30
N ALA A 190 9.05 -27.41 22.84
CA ALA A 190 8.03 -27.82 23.80
C ALA A 190 7.05 -28.84 23.20
N GLY A 191 6.83 -29.94 23.96
CA GLY A 191 5.99 -31.06 23.51
C GLY A 191 6.71 -32.10 22.65
N TYR A 192 7.90 -31.77 22.11
CA TYR A 192 8.73 -32.68 21.32
C TYR A 192 9.93 -33.21 22.09
N ASP A 193 10.57 -32.35 22.91
CA ASP A 193 11.64 -32.73 23.82
C ASP A 193 11.08 -32.73 25.26
N PRO A 194 10.91 -33.92 25.89
CA PRO A 194 10.38 -34.02 27.24
C PRO A 194 11.26 -33.35 28.29
N THR A 195 12.59 -33.43 28.13
CA THR A 195 13.54 -32.81 29.06
C THR A 195 13.49 -31.31 28.94
N PHE A 196 13.47 -30.78 27.71
CA PHE A 196 13.29 -29.34 27.47
C PHE A 196 11.98 -28.86 28.06
N THR A 197 10.87 -29.55 27.77
CA THR A 197 9.53 -29.16 28.25
C THR A 197 9.48 -29.11 29.77
N TRP A 198 10.00 -30.14 30.44
CA TRP A 198 10.03 -30.21 31.91
C TRP A 198 10.82 -29.05 32.55
N TRP A 199 12.01 -28.73 32.01
CA TRP A 199 12.87 -27.67 32.55
C TRP A 199 12.35 -26.27 32.23
N ASN A 200 11.79 -26.03 31.05
CA ASN A 200 11.59 -24.69 30.50
C ASN A 200 10.15 -24.18 30.56
N GLU A 201 9.17 -25.01 30.89
CA GLU A 201 7.75 -24.58 30.91
C GLU A 201 7.52 -23.39 31.85
N GLN A 202 7.96 -23.48 33.11
CA GLN A 202 7.75 -22.41 34.09
C GLN A 202 8.63 -21.18 33.82
N PRO A 203 9.94 -21.32 33.54
CA PRO A 203 10.79 -20.17 33.15
C PRO A 203 10.25 -19.44 31.92
N TYR A 204 9.78 -20.16 30.89
CA TYR A 204 9.16 -19.52 29.70
C TYR A 204 7.90 -18.71 30.07
N LYS A 205 6.99 -19.26 30.86
CA LYS A 205 5.78 -18.56 31.32
C LYS A 205 6.15 -17.25 32.04
N LYS A 206 7.15 -17.28 32.91
CA LYS A 206 7.62 -16.07 33.61
C LYS A 206 8.14 -15.00 32.64
N VAL A 207 8.88 -15.39 31.59
CA VAL A 207 9.37 -14.43 30.57
C VAL A 207 8.22 -13.87 29.76
N ASP A 208 7.25 -14.71 29.35
CA ASP A 208 6.08 -14.26 28.59
C ASP A 208 5.25 -13.25 29.38
N GLU A 209 4.98 -13.53 30.68
CA GLU A 209 4.29 -12.64 31.60
C GLU A 209 5.08 -11.34 31.87
N ALA A 210 6.41 -11.43 31.99
CA ALA A 210 7.27 -10.26 32.17
C ALA A 210 7.25 -9.35 30.94
N LEU A 211 7.30 -9.90 29.71
CA LEU A 211 7.18 -9.15 28.47
C LEU A 211 5.79 -8.48 28.33
N ASP A 212 4.72 -9.19 28.68
CA ASP A 212 3.36 -8.64 28.66
C ASP A 212 3.23 -7.46 29.64
N SER A 213 3.69 -7.66 30.87
CA SER A 213 3.67 -6.62 31.92
C SER A 213 4.52 -5.41 31.54
N TYR A 214 5.69 -5.64 30.93
CA TYR A 214 6.58 -4.58 30.46
C TYR A 214 5.96 -3.82 29.29
N ASN A 215 5.31 -4.50 28.36
CA ASN A 215 4.59 -3.83 27.28
C ASN A 215 3.46 -2.93 27.81
N LYS A 216 2.69 -3.40 28.79
CA LYS A 216 1.67 -2.59 29.47
C LYS A 216 2.28 -1.37 30.16
N TYR A 217 3.42 -1.54 30.83
CA TYR A 217 4.17 -0.43 31.43
C TYR A 217 4.57 0.61 30.39
N ILE A 218 5.15 0.19 29.25
CA ILE A 218 5.52 1.10 28.17
C ILE A 218 4.30 1.89 27.70
N LEU A 219 3.20 1.22 27.41
CA LEU A 219 1.98 1.86 26.90
C LEU A 219 1.39 2.85 27.91
N ASP A 220 1.26 2.47 29.17
CA ASP A 220 0.64 3.32 30.21
C ASP A 220 1.57 4.46 30.64
N LYS A 221 2.82 4.16 31.01
CA LYS A 221 3.73 5.14 31.64
C LYS A 221 4.55 5.97 30.66
N LEU A 222 4.94 5.40 29.50
CA LEU A 222 5.82 6.09 28.57
C LEU A 222 5.07 6.64 27.36
N VAL A 223 4.10 5.91 26.85
CA VAL A 223 3.26 6.35 25.73
C VAL A 223 2.02 7.12 26.21
N GLY A 224 1.50 6.81 27.38
CA GLY A 224 0.31 7.46 27.94
C GLY A 224 -0.98 7.01 27.27
N ILE A 225 -1.07 5.74 26.86
CA ILE A 225 -2.28 5.11 26.30
C ILE A 225 -2.85 4.17 27.36
N ARG A 226 -4.10 4.40 27.78
CA ARG A 226 -4.84 3.49 28.66
C ARG A 226 -5.44 2.32 27.89
N PRO A 227 -5.71 1.17 28.53
CA PRO A 227 -6.26 0.00 27.84
C PRO A 227 -7.63 0.23 27.15
N ASP A 228 -8.39 1.20 27.62
CA ASP A 228 -9.72 1.58 27.09
C ASP A 228 -9.64 2.72 26.04
N ASP A 229 -8.48 3.31 25.86
CA ASP A 229 -8.28 4.40 24.88
C ASP A 229 -8.19 3.84 23.45
N LYS A 230 -9.24 4.11 22.67
CA LYS A 230 -9.35 3.75 21.26
C LYS A 230 -9.16 4.94 20.32
N THR A 231 -8.94 6.13 20.85
CA THR A 231 -8.92 7.38 20.09
C THR A 231 -7.51 7.94 19.88
N THR A 232 -6.63 7.76 20.83
CA THR A 232 -5.25 8.28 20.74
C THR A 232 -4.49 7.62 19.59
N ILE A 233 -3.94 8.43 18.73
CA ILE A 233 -3.07 8.02 17.63
C ILE A 233 -1.65 8.51 17.96
N ILE A 234 -0.71 7.55 17.98
CA ILE A 234 0.71 7.83 18.09
C ILE A 234 1.31 7.68 16.72
N GLY A 235 1.98 8.12 16.10
CA GLY A 235 2.69 7.82 14.86
C GLY A 235 4.18 7.91 15.11
N ASP A 236 4.92 7.84 14.04
CA ASP A 236 6.37 7.92 14.07
C ASP A 236 6.84 8.78 12.88
N PRO A 237 6.86 10.11 13.03
CA PRO A 237 7.26 11.00 11.94
C PRO A 237 8.73 10.78 11.58
N ILE A 238 9.00 10.59 10.28
CA ILE A 238 10.34 10.24 9.78
C ILE A 238 11.24 11.46 9.53
N GLY A 239 10.67 12.66 9.50
CA GLY A 239 11.41 13.88 9.23
C GLY A 239 11.63 14.18 7.74
N ARG A 240 12.12 15.39 7.48
CA ARG A 240 12.24 15.94 6.12
C ARG A 240 13.28 15.21 5.27
N GLU A 241 14.44 14.91 5.84
CA GLU A 241 15.54 14.25 5.12
C GLU A 241 15.13 12.85 4.64
N ALA A 242 14.49 12.07 5.51
CA ALA A 242 14.00 10.75 5.17
C ALA A 242 12.87 10.83 4.13
N LEU A 243 11.95 11.80 4.20
CA LEU A 243 10.94 12.03 3.16
C LEU A 243 11.57 12.30 1.79
N ILE A 244 12.64 13.10 1.71
CA ILE A 244 13.35 13.37 0.45
C ILE A 244 14.01 12.09 -0.09
N GLU A 245 14.55 11.23 0.77
CA GLU A 245 15.11 9.95 0.33
C GLU A 245 14.03 9.02 -0.26
N GLU A 246 12.87 8.92 0.41
CA GLU A 246 11.73 8.16 -0.09
C GLU A 246 11.20 8.72 -1.44
N LEU A 247 11.10 10.05 -1.57
CA LEU A 247 10.70 10.70 -2.81
C LEU A 247 11.69 10.42 -3.96
N ARG A 248 12.99 10.38 -3.67
CA ARG A 248 14.02 10.00 -4.67
C ARG A 248 13.86 8.55 -5.10
N PHE A 249 13.60 7.65 -4.16
CA PHE A 249 13.34 6.24 -4.44
C PHE A 249 12.13 6.07 -5.38
N GLU A 250 11.05 6.80 -5.13
CA GLU A 250 9.85 6.82 -5.97
C GLU A 250 10.01 7.66 -7.26
N MET A 251 11.20 8.21 -7.50
CA MET A 251 11.51 9.06 -8.65
C MET A 251 10.59 10.29 -8.77
N ILE A 252 10.33 10.95 -7.64
CA ILE A 252 9.50 12.15 -7.52
C ILE A 252 10.40 13.37 -7.29
N PRO A 253 10.56 14.31 -8.25
CA PRO A 253 11.50 15.43 -8.16
C PRO A 253 10.88 16.68 -7.52
N TYR A 254 10.11 16.49 -6.45
CA TYR A 254 9.49 17.55 -5.66
C TYR A 254 9.94 17.48 -4.20
N THR A 255 9.94 18.61 -3.54
CA THR A 255 10.09 18.64 -2.07
C THR A 255 8.76 18.32 -1.39
N PRO A 256 8.77 17.88 -0.12
CA PRO A 256 7.54 17.67 0.63
C PRO A 256 6.65 18.93 0.68
N GLU A 257 7.26 20.12 0.79
CA GLU A 257 6.56 21.39 0.83
C GLU A 257 5.86 21.71 -0.50
N GLU A 258 6.56 21.52 -1.63
CA GLU A 258 5.95 21.67 -2.97
C GLU A 258 4.78 20.72 -3.19
N LEU A 259 4.87 19.50 -2.65
CA LEU A 259 3.79 18.50 -2.76
C LEU A 259 2.57 18.91 -1.93
N VAL A 260 2.77 19.52 -0.75
CA VAL A 260 1.68 20.09 0.05
C VAL A 260 1.02 21.26 -0.70
N GLU A 261 1.79 22.12 -1.38
CA GLU A 261 1.25 23.22 -2.21
C GLU A 261 0.41 22.67 -3.38
N ILE A 262 0.91 21.64 -4.09
CA ILE A 262 0.16 20.96 -5.16
C ILE A 262 -1.15 20.41 -4.60
N ALA A 263 -1.09 19.70 -3.47
CA ALA A 263 -2.27 19.12 -2.85
C ALA A 263 -3.31 20.18 -2.42
N ASN A 264 -2.87 21.33 -1.92
CA ASN A 264 -3.77 22.45 -1.60
C ASN A 264 -4.46 22.97 -2.87
N LYS A 265 -3.76 23.14 -3.98
CA LYS A 265 -4.36 23.57 -5.26
C LYS A 265 -5.41 22.58 -5.76
N GLU A 266 -5.11 21.26 -5.70
CA GLU A 266 -6.07 20.21 -6.06
C GLU A 266 -7.28 20.20 -5.13
N PHE A 267 -7.07 20.45 -3.85
CA PHE A 267 -8.13 20.53 -2.87
C PHE A 267 -9.04 21.74 -3.12
N GLU A 268 -8.47 22.91 -3.38
CA GLU A 268 -9.20 24.14 -3.74
C GLU A 268 -10.01 23.95 -5.02
N TRP A 269 -9.45 23.28 -6.03
CA TRP A 269 -10.18 22.93 -7.23
C TRP A 269 -11.40 22.04 -6.88
N CYS A 270 -11.24 21.02 -6.03
CA CYS A 270 -12.35 20.18 -5.58
C CYS A 270 -13.44 21.03 -4.88
N ILE A 271 -13.06 21.98 -4.02
CA ILE A 271 -14.01 22.86 -3.35
C ILE A 271 -14.77 23.72 -4.36
N ALA A 272 -14.11 24.24 -5.39
CA ALA A 272 -14.76 25.01 -6.44
C ALA A 272 -15.81 24.17 -7.22
N GLU A 273 -15.45 22.95 -7.58
CA GLU A 273 -16.36 22.00 -8.26
C GLU A 273 -17.50 21.54 -7.34
N PHE A 274 -17.22 21.29 -6.05
CA PHE A 274 -18.26 21.01 -5.05
C PHE A 274 -19.30 22.11 -4.98
N LYS A 275 -18.86 23.39 -4.94
CA LYS A 275 -19.77 24.52 -4.92
C LYS A 275 -20.65 24.59 -6.17
N LYS A 276 -20.10 24.26 -7.36
CA LYS A 276 -20.89 24.18 -8.58
C LYS A 276 -21.99 23.13 -8.47
N ALA A 277 -21.64 21.90 -8.10
CA ALA A 277 -22.60 20.81 -7.90
C ALA A 277 -23.62 21.14 -6.79
N SER A 278 -23.17 21.74 -5.69
CA SER A 278 -24.03 22.19 -4.57
C SER A 278 -25.08 23.21 -5.00
N ARG A 279 -24.70 24.21 -5.85
CA ARG A 279 -25.65 25.16 -6.43
C ARG A 279 -26.68 24.48 -7.33
N GLU A 280 -26.25 23.50 -8.16
CA GLU A 280 -27.14 22.70 -9.01
C GLU A 280 -28.13 21.87 -8.17
N MET A 281 -27.77 21.50 -6.94
CA MET A 281 -28.64 20.79 -5.98
C MET A 281 -29.51 21.73 -5.12
N GLY A 282 -29.35 23.05 -5.23
CA GLY A 282 -30.14 24.03 -4.50
C GLY A 282 -29.61 24.42 -3.12
N PHE A 283 -28.38 24.01 -2.76
CA PHE A 283 -27.74 24.33 -1.47
C PHE A 283 -26.82 25.56 -1.51
N GLY A 284 -26.77 26.28 -2.64
CA GLY A 284 -25.86 27.40 -2.81
C GLY A 284 -24.39 26.97 -2.68
N ASP A 285 -23.56 27.75 -1.99
CA ASP A 285 -22.14 27.45 -1.78
C ASP A 285 -21.88 26.49 -0.61
N ASP A 286 -22.92 26.04 0.09
CA ASP A 286 -22.81 25.12 1.22
C ASP A 286 -22.66 23.67 0.73
N TYR A 287 -21.46 23.35 0.23
CA TYR A 287 -21.17 22.00 -0.29
C TYR A 287 -21.22 20.93 0.79
N MET A 288 -21.04 21.26 2.07
CA MET A 288 -21.17 20.29 3.16
C MET A 288 -22.62 19.80 3.29
N LYS A 289 -23.62 20.70 3.10
CA LYS A 289 -25.04 20.27 3.02
C LYS A 289 -25.29 19.38 1.81
N ALA A 290 -24.69 19.68 0.66
CA ALA A 290 -24.82 18.83 -0.51
C ALA A 290 -24.23 17.43 -0.26
N ILE A 291 -23.04 17.33 0.34
CA ILE A 291 -22.43 16.04 0.76
C ILE A 291 -23.37 15.30 1.70
N GLU A 292 -23.90 15.97 2.73
CA GLU A 292 -24.80 15.35 3.70
C GLU A 292 -26.11 14.86 3.05
N SER A 293 -26.66 15.62 2.11
CA SER A 293 -27.83 15.21 1.33
C SER A 293 -27.56 13.94 0.53
N VAL A 294 -26.38 13.84 -0.14
CA VAL A 294 -25.99 12.66 -0.90
C VAL A 294 -25.79 11.45 0.00
N LYS A 295 -25.23 11.63 1.20
CA LYS A 295 -25.10 10.56 2.19
C LYS A 295 -26.43 9.92 2.58
N GLN A 296 -27.52 10.66 2.54
CA GLN A 296 -28.88 10.13 2.83
C GLN A 296 -29.46 9.28 1.68
N MET A 297 -28.84 9.28 0.50
CA MET A 297 -29.30 8.54 -0.69
C MET A 297 -28.75 7.11 -0.71
N PHE A 298 -28.71 6.42 0.41
CA PHE A 298 -28.20 5.05 0.49
C PHE A 298 -29.25 4.03 0.06
N VAL A 299 -28.81 2.84 -0.38
CA VAL A 299 -29.69 1.72 -0.69
C VAL A 299 -30.13 1.00 0.56
N ASP A 300 -31.27 0.31 0.51
CA ASP A 300 -31.73 -0.54 1.60
C ASP A 300 -30.69 -1.58 1.98
N PRO A 301 -30.60 -1.97 3.27
CA PRO A 301 -29.76 -3.05 3.70
C PRO A 301 -29.93 -4.32 2.86
N GLY A 302 -28.82 -4.92 2.43
CA GLY A 302 -28.81 -6.09 1.55
C GLY A 302 -28.88 -5.79 0.04
N LYS A 303 -29.04 -4.51 -0.37
CA LYS A 303 -29.02 -4.12 -1.78
C LYS A 303 -27.64 -3.72 -2.31
N GLN A 304 -26.66 -3.52 -1.43
CA GLN A 304 -25.29 -3.15 -1.80
C GLN A 304 -24.67 -4.09 -2.84
N PRO A 305 -24.76 -5.43 -2.73
CA PRO A 305 -24.16 -6.32 -3.73
C PRO A 305 -24.70 -6.11 -5.15
N ALA A 306 -26.01 -5.91 -5.29
CA ALA A 306 -26.63 -5.65 -6.59
C ALA A 306 -26.18 -4.30 -7.16
N MET A 307 -26.14 -3.26 -6.32
CA MET A 307 -25.66 -1.93 -6.69
C MET A 307 -24.22 -1.97 -7.22
N ILE A 308 -23.30 -2.59 -6.48
CA ILE A 308 -21.89 -2.70 -6.88
C ILE A 308 -21.72 -3.48 -8.17
N ARG A 309 -22.43 -4.61 -8.33
CA ARG A 309 -22.43 -5.39 -9.57
C ARG A 309 -22.85 -4.54 -10.77
N ASP A 310 -23.91 -3.77 -10.62
CA ASP A 310 -24.47 -2.99 -11.72
C ASP A 310 -23.55 -1.81 -12.09
N GLN A 311 -22.94 -1.16 -11.09
CA GLN A 311 -21.90 -0.14 -11.31
C GLN A 311 -20.65 -0.70 -11.99
N ALA A 312 -20.21 -1.91 -11.58
CA ALA A 312 -19.06 -2.58 -12.21
C ALA A 312 -19.33 -2.88 -13.69
N ARG A 313 -20.52 -3.40 -14.02
CA ARG A 313 -20.93 -3.66 -15.40
C ARG A 313 -20.99 -2.38 -16.23
N GLU A 314 -21.57 -1.33 -15.69
CA GLU A 314 -21.63 -0.02 -16.36
C GLU A 314 -20.23 0.52 -16.69
N ALA A 315 -19.28 0.42 -15.76
CA ALA A 315 -17.91 0.87 -15.98
C ALA A 315 -17.21 0.03 -17.06
N ILE A 316 -17.33 -1.31 -17.02
CA ILE A 316 -16.75 -2.22 -18.01
C ILE A 316 -17.33 -1.93 -19.42
N GLU A 317 -18.64 -1.82 -19.53
CA GLU A 317 -19.32 -1.50 -20.80
C GLU A 317 -18.88 -0.14 -21.35
N TYR A 318 -18.74 0.87 -20.48
CA TYR A 318 -18.29 2.19 -20.86
C TYR A 318 -16.87 2.17 -21.45
N VAL A 319 -15.93 1.50 -20.77
CA VAL A 319 -14.54 1.35 -21.22
C VAL A 319 -14.45 0.63 -22.56
N LYS A 320 -15.20 -0.45 -22.74
CA LYS A 320 -15.25 -1.25 -23.98
C LYS A 320 -15.90 -0.45 -25.12
N LYS A 321 -17.03 0.19 -24.89
CA LYS A 321 -17.77 0.98 -25.90
C LYS A 321 -16.94 2.14 -26.44
N ASN A 322 -16.13 2.76 -25.60
CA ASN A 322 -15.30 3.91 -25.98
C ASN A 322 -13.87 3.50 -26.41
N ASP A 323 -13.60 2.21 -26.57
CA ASP A 323 -12.28 1.64 -26.94
C ASP A 323 -11.11 2.20 -26.14
N LEU A 324 -11.31 2.37 -24.82
CA LEU A 324 -10.31 3.00 -23.96
C LEU A 324 -9.19 2.03 -23.55
N LEU A 325 -9.49 0.73 -23.46
CA LEU A 325 -8.61 -0.28 -22.89
C LEU A 325 -9.04 -1.66 -23.39
N THR A 326 -8.10 -2.57 -23.62
CA THR A 326 -8.41 -3.98 -23.84
C THR A 326 -8.80 -4.64 -22.52
N VAL A 327 -10.04 -5.10 -22.41
CA VAL A 327 -10.52 -5.87 -21.26
C VAL A 327 -10.49 -7.35 -21.63
N PRO A 328 -9.52 -8.14 -21.08
CA PRO A 328 -9.47 -9.58 -21.31
C PRO A 328 -10.74 -10.25 -20.79
N LYS A 329 -11.31 -11.18 -21.57
CA LYS A 329 -12.53 -11.91 -21.19
C LYS A 329 -12.42 -12.56 -19.81
N ALA A 330 -11.27 -13.18 -19.51
CA ALA A 330 -11.05 -13.79 -18.22
C ALA A 330 -11.04 -12.78 -17.06
N ALA A 331 -10.57 -11.54 -17.27
CA ALA A 331 -10.64 -10.50 -16.24
C ALA A 331 -12.09 -10.03 -16.01
N GLU A 332 -12.85 -9.89 -17.09
CA GLU A 332 -14.28 -9.50 -17.03
C GLU A 332 -15.15 -10.55 -16.31
N GLU A 333 -14.86 -11.84 -16.50
CA GLU A 333 -15.66 -12.96 -16.00
C GLU A 333 -15.23 -13.49 -14.62
N SER A 334 -13.99 -13.21 -14.17
CA SER A 334 -13.42 -13.88 -12.99
C SER A 334 -13.48 -13.07 -11.70
N TRP A 335 -13.82 -11.79 -11.73
CA TRP A 335 -13.93 -11.01 -10.51
C TRP A 335 -15.07 -11.50 -9.60
N ARG A 336 -14.85 -11.45 -8.30
CA ARG A 336 -15.76 -11.95 -7.29
C ARG A 336 -16.11 -10.87 -6.28
N MET A 337 -17.20 -11.09 -5.55
CA MET A 337 -17.61 -10.23 -4.45
C MET A 337 -17.70 -11.05 -3.17
N GLU A 338 -17.12 -10.52 -2.10
CA GLU A 338 -17.25 -11.07 -0.76
C GLU A 338 -17.65 -9.96 0.21
N MET A 339 -18.37 -10.35 1.26
CA MET A 339 -18.76 -9.44 2.32
C MET A 339 -17.62 -9.33 3.34
N MET A 340 -17.25 -8.11 3.68
CA MET A 340 -16.19 -7.84 4.63
C MET A 340 -16.65 -8.25 6.05
N SER A 341 -15.77 -8.93 6.80
CA SER A 341 -16.09 -9.32 8.18
C SER A 341 -16.32 -8.08 9.06
N PRO A 342 -17.13 -8.21 10.14
CA PRO A 342 -17.38 -7.12 11.07
C PRO A 342 -16.09 -6.51 11.64
N GLU A 343 -15.11 -7.34 11.99
CA GLU A 343 -13.83 -6.91 12.56
C GLU A 343 -13.02 -6.08 11.56
N ARG A 344 -13.00 -6.50 10.29
CA ARG A 344 -12.30 -5.78 9.24
C ARG A 344 -12.93 -4.43 8.93
N GLN A 345 -14.26 -4.32 9.03
CA GLN A 345 -14.96 -3.06 8.81
C GLN A 345 -14.65 -1.99 9.88
N LEU A 346 -14.16 -2.38 11.07
CA LEU A 346 -13.72 -1.43 12.09
C LEU A 346 -12.44 -0.66 11.70
N VAL A 347 -11.65 -1.21 10.78
CA VAL A 347 -10.38 -0.61 10.32
C VAL A 347 -10.40 -0.25 8.83
N ALA A 348 -11.35 -0.79 8.06
CA ALA A 348 -11.53 -0.52 6.63
C ALA A 348 -13.03 -0.39 6.33
N PRO A 349 -13.65 0.76 6.59
CA PRO A 349 -15.09 0.95 6.48
C PRO A 349 -15.59 1.09 5.03
N PHE A 350 -14.68 1.10 4.05
CA PHE A 350 -14.96 1.23 2.63
C PHE A 350 -14.56 -0.06 1.88
N PHE A 351 -14.98 -0.16 0.61
CA PHE A 351 -14.65 -1.32 -0.22
C PHE A 351 -13.14 -1.47 -0.41
N LEU A 352 -12.70 -2.71 -0.61
CA LEU A 352 -11.33 -3.05 -0.97
C LEU A 352 -11.37 -3.93 -2.21
N GLY A 353 -10.48 -3.69 -3.16
CA GLY A 353 -10.54 -4.31 -4.47
C GLY A 353 -9.43 -5.28 -4.81
N GLY A 354 -9.52 -5.71 -6.05
CA GLY A 354 -8.71 -6.73 -6.68
C GLY A 354 -9.59 -7.73 -7.41
N GLU A 355 -9.12 -8.96 -7.62
CA GLU A 355 -9.93 -10.05 -8.18
C GLU A 355 -11.19 -10.35 -7.35
N THR A 356 -11.12 -10.09 -6.05
CA THR A 356 -12.27 -10.11 -5.14
C THR A 356 -12.51 -8.71 -4.59
N ILE A 357 -13.69 -8.13 -4.88
CA ILE A 357 -14.10 -6.91 -4.21
C ILE A 357 -14.71 -7.27 -2.85
N LEU A 358 -14.16 -6.68 -1.79
CA LEU A 358 -14.68 -6.81 -0.44
C LEU A 358 -15.64 -5.64 -0.18
N VAL A 359 -16.90 -5.96 0.09
CA VAL A 359 -17.97 -4.97 0.25
C VAL A 359 -18.24 -4.72 1.73
N ALA A 360 -18.12 -3.46 2.16
CA ALA A 360 -18.55 -3.03 3.47
C ALA A 360 -20.08 -2.89 3.50
N TYR A 361 -20.72 -3.41 4.55
CA TYR A 361 -22.18 -3.40 4.72
C TYR A 361 -22.55 -3.50 6.20
N PRO A 362 -23.75 -3.07 6.59
CA PRO A 362 -24.21 -3.23 7.98
C PRO A 362 -24.25 -4.68 8.45
N THR A 363 -23.66 -4.96 9.61
CA THR A 363 -23.65 -6.30 10.22
C THR A 363 -24.49 -6.35 11.50
N ASN A 364 -24.86 -7.55 11.94
CA ASN A 364 -25.65 -7.74 13.16
C ASN A 364 -24.94 -7.27 14.44
N THR A 365 -23.61 -7.26 14.43
CA THR A 365 -22.79 -6.83 15.58
C THR A 365 -22.66 -5.31 15.70
N MET A 366 -23.06 -4.55 14.69
CA MET A 366 -23.02 -3.09 14.68
C MET A 366 -24.20 -2.50 15.47
N THR A 367 -23.95 -1.39 16.17
CA THR A 367 -25.02 -0.54 16.72
C THR A 367 -25.84 0.07 15.58
N HIS A 368 -27.02 0.60 15.87
CA HIS A 368 -27.83 1.29 14.87
C HIS A 368 -27.06 2.43 14.19
N GLU A 369 -26.37 3.25 14.96
CA GLU A 369 -25.57 4.37 14.46
C GLU A 369 -24.45 3.89 13.54
N GLN A 370 -23.72 2.84 13.90
CA GLN A 370 -22.68 2.24 13.04
C GLN A 370 -23.26 1.69 11.73
N LYS A 371 -24.44 1.07 11.78
CA LYS A 371 -25.14 0.61 10.57
C LYS A 371 -25.48 1.78 9.65
N MET A 372 -26.02 2.86 10.20
CA MET A 372 -26.32 4.07 9.43
C MET A 372 -25.07 4.72 8.84
N MET A 373 -23.97 4.82 9.59
CA MET A 373 -22.69 5.31 9.06
C MET A 373 -22.18 4.45 7.90
N SER A 374 -22.25 3.12 8.01
CA SER A 374 -21.87 2.20 6.93
C SER A 374 -22.70 2.41 5.67
N LEU A 375 -24.02 2.56 5.78
CA LEU A 375 -24.91 2.83 4.64
C LEU A 375 -24.62 4.19 4.01
N ARG A 376 -24.47 5.23 4.80
CA ARG A 376 -24.21 6.62 4.37
C ARG A 376 -22.86 6.73 3.67
N GLY A 377 -21.83 6.10 4.21
CA GLY A 377 -20.47 6.10 3.65
C GLY A 377 -20.33 5.26 2.37
N ASN A 378 -21.22 4.30 2.15
CA ASN A 378 -21.23 3.40 0.99
C ASN A 378 -22.50 3.56 0.14
N ASN A 379 -23.02 4.80 0.05
CA ASN A 379 -24.16 5.14 -0.82
C ASN A 379 -23.80 4.99 -2.31
N PRO A 380 -24.79 4.90 -3.23
CA PRO A 380 -24.53 4.66 -4.65
C PRO A 380 -23.58 5.66 -5.31
N HIS A 381 -23.62 6.93 -4.91
CA HIS A 381 -22.84 8.00 -5.53
C HIS A 381 -21.38 7.96 -5.08
N PHE A 382 -21.13 7.65 -3.80
CA PHE A 382 -19.79 7.42 -3.28
C PHE A 382 -19.21 6.09 -3.80
N ALA A 383 -20.02 5.04 -3.80
CA ALA A 383 -19.62 3.72 -4.26
C ALA A 383 -19.24 3.69 -5.75
N ARG A 384 -19.83 4.55 -6.59
CA ARG A 384 -19.56 4.60 -8.03
C ARG A 384 -18.08 4.83 -8.35
N ALA A 385 -17.46 5.82 -7.73
CA ALA A 385 -16.03 6.10 -7.91
C ALA A 385 -15.17 4.94 -7.40
N VAL A 386 -15.52 4.37 -6.24
CA VAL A 386 -14.80 3.27 -5.62
C VAL A 386 -14.92 1.99 -6.46
N THR A 387 -16.08 1.69 -7.02
CA THR A 387 -16.31 0.44 -7.76
C THR A 387 -15.38 0.29 -8.97
N HIS A 388 -15.20 1.32 -9.79
CA HIS A 388 -14.30 1.23 -10.93
C HIS A 388 -12.83 1.39 -10.54
N HIS A 389 -12.54 2.07 -9.42
CA HIS A 389 -11.21 2.12 -8.81
C HIS A 389 -10.77 0.71 -8.37
N GLU A 390 -11.65 -0.05 -7.72
CA GLU A 390 -11.34 -1.36 -7.15
C GLU A 390 -11.37 -2.50 -8.18
N LEU A 391 -12.19 -2.39 -9.23
CA LEU A 391 -12.38 -3.43 -10.22
C LEU A 391 -11.73 -3.10 -11.58
N ILE A 392 -12.53 -2.92 -12.62
CA ILE A 392 -12.13 -2.60 -13.98
C ILE A 392 -12.66 -1.21 -14.30
N PRO A 393 -11.77 -0.30 -14.73
CA PRO A 393 -10.38 -0.47 -15.18
C PRO A 393 -9.28 -0.37 -14.09
N GLY A 394 -9.62 -0.32 -12.81
CA GLY A 394 -8.71 -0.09 -11.69
C GLY A 394 -7.93 -1.32 -11.21
N HIS A 395 -7.97 -1.59 -9.89
CA HIS A 395 -7.11 -2.56 -9.22
C HIS A 395 -7.20 -4.00 -9.75
N HIS A 396 -8.39 -4.50 -10.04
CA HIS A 396 -8.51 -5.84 -10.60
C HIS A 396 -7.80 -5.96 -11.95
N MET A 397 -8.02 -4.98 -12.83
CA MET A 397 -7.40 -4.99 -14.15
C MET A 397 -5.89 -4.96 -14.08
N GLN A 398 -5.31 -4.07 -13.28
CA GLN A 398 -3.86 -3.99 -13.12
C GLN A 398 -3.26 -5.27 -12.53
N GLN A 399 -3.88 -5.83 -11.48
CA GLN A 399 -3.39 -7.08 -10.87
C GLN A 399 -3.48 -8.27 -11.82
N PHE A 400 -4.56 -8.32 -12.63
CA PHE A 400 -4.71 -9.33 -13.66
C PHE A 400 -3.56 -9.28 -14.68
N MET A 401 -3.17 -8.08 -15.11
CA MET A 401 -2.09 -7.89 -16.08
C MET A 401 -0.71 -8.11 -15.45
N ASN A 402 -0.45 -7.60 -14.24
CA ASN A 402 0.82 -7.75 -13.55
C ASN A 402 1.23 -9.22 -13.27
N ARG A 403 0.24 -10.13 -13.17
CA ARG A 403 0.49 -11.58 -13.04
C ARG A 403 0.84 -12.25 -14.38
N ARG A 404 0.79 -11.53 -15.50
CA ARG A 404 0.99 -12.05 -16.86
C ARG A 404 2.15 -11.44 -17.60
N TYR A 405 2.52 -10.20 -17.25
CA TYR A 405 3.56 -9.47 -17.93
C TYR A 405 4.65 -9.05 -16.96
N ARG A 406 5.91 -9.15 -17.38
CA ARG A 406 7.10 -8.70 -16.66
C ARG A 406 7.08 -9.03 -15.15
N THR A 407 6.66 -10.24 -14.82
CA THR A 407 6.48 -10.70 -13.43
C THR A 407 7.76 -10.58 -12.59
N TYR A 408 8.93 -10.64 -13.22
CA TYR A 408 10.23 -10.46 -12.59
C TYR A 408 10.48 -9.02 -12.07
N ARG A 409 9.66 -8.04 -12.50
CA ARG A 409 9.68 -6.67 -11.96
C ARG A 409 8.93 -6.54 -10.63
N SER A 410 8.45 -7.65 -10.07
CA SER A 410 7.69 -7.64 -8.81
C SER A 410 8.39 -6.97 -7.62
N PRO A 411 9.72 -6.97 -7.46
CA PRO A 411 10.39 -6.25 -6.38
C PRO A 411 10.26 -4.71 -6.48
N PHE A 412 10.06 -4.18 -7.70
CA PHE A 412 10.04 -2.74 -7.98
C PHE A 412 8.65 -2.11 -7.91
N ARG A 413 7.68 -2.83 -7.33
CA ARG A 413 6.30 -2.34 -7.21
C ARG A 413 6.23 -1.11 -6.34
N THR A 414 5.47 -0.12 -6.82
CA THR A 414 5.22 1.11 -6.09
C THR A 414 3.72 1.39 -5.94
N PRO A 415 3.29 1.93 -4.79
CA PRO A 415 1.93 2.41 -4.62
C PRO A 415 1.61 3.60 -5.56
N PHE A 416 2.60 4.37 -6.01
CA PHE A 416 2.40 5.45 -6.98
C PHE A 416 1.89 4.93 -8.33
N TRP A 417 2.30 3.75 -8.72
CA TRP A 417 1.73 3.09 -9.89
C TRP A 417 0.35 2.48 -9.56
N SER A 418 0.25 1.67 -8.51
CA SER A 418 -0.96 0.89 -8.26
C SER A 418 -2.16 1.75 -7.85
N GLU A 419 -2.00 2.65 -6.90
CA GLU A 419 -3.04 3.59 -6.47
C GLU A 419 -3.22 4.72 -7.48
N GLY A 420 -2.09 5.17 -8.06
CA GLY A 420 -2.10 6.21 -9.09
C GLY A 420 -2.86 5.80 -10.34
N TRP A 421 -2.71 4.57 -10.82
CA TRP A 421 -3.49 4.01 -11.93
C TRP A 421 -4.99 4.05 -11.67
N ALA A 422 -5.41 3.58 -10.49
CA ALA A 422 -6.81 3.52 -10.14
C ALA A 422 -7.43 4.93 -10.01
N LEU A 423 -6.72 5.88 -9.43
CA LEU A 423 -7.16 7.27 -9.33
C LEU A 423 -7.11 8.00 -10.70
N TYR A 424 -6.12 7.72 -11.51
CA TYR A 424 -6.06 8.24 -12.88
C TYR A 424 -7.34 7.92 -13.68
N TRP A 425 -7.90 6.71 -13.49
CA TRP A 425 -9.17 6.36 -14.12
C TRP A 425 -10.36 7.15 -13.57
N GLU A 426 -10.33 7.55 -12.29
CA GLU A 426 -11.33 8.48 -11.76
C GLU A 426 -11.25 9.83 -12.51
N PHE A 427 -10.04 10.34 -12.83
CA PHE A 427 -9.86 11.58 -13.60
C PHE A 427 -10.35 11.43 -15.06
N ILE A 428 -9.93 10.40 -15.76
CA ILE A 428 -10.32 10.17 -17.15
C ILE A 428 -11.83 9.96 -17.29
N LEU A 429 -12.46 9.22 -16.39
CA LEU A 429 -13.90 8.99 -16.40
C LEU A 429 -14.68 10.28 -16.06
N TRP A 430 -14.15 11.14 -15.20
CA TRP A 430 -14.70 12.48 -14.98
C TRP A 430 -14.66 13.32 -16.25
N ASP A 431 -13.51 13.45 -16.89
CA ASP A 431 -13.32 14.27 -18.09
C ASP A 431 -14.18 13.80 -19.28
N ARG A 432 -14.42 12.49 -19.35
CA ARG A 432 -15.24 11.87 -20.42
C ARG A 432 -16.74 11.83 -20.11
N GLY A 433 -17.18 12.46 -19.02
CA GLY A 433 -18.60 12.57 -18.68
C GLY A 433 -19.25 11.25 -18.25
N PHE A 434 -18.48 10.29 -17.72
CA PHE A 434 -19.03 9.09 -17.07
C PHE A 434 -19.77 9.46 -15.77
N VAL A 435 -19.31 10.50 -15.09
CA VAL A 435 -19.95 11.10 -13.92
C VAL A 435 -21.00 12.08 -14.40
N LYS A 436 -22.28 11.67 -14.44
CA LYS A 436 -23.35 12.40 -15.12
C LYS A 436 -24.17 13.31 -14.22
N THR A 437 -24.58 12.80 -13.06
CA THR A 437 -25.48 13.54 -12.17
C THR A 437 -24.70 14.44 -11.21
N ARG A 438 -25.36 15.46 -10.66
CA ARG A 438 -24.77 16.34 -9.64
C ARG A 438 -24.42 15.56 -8.36
N GLU A 439 -25.24 14.55 -8.02
CA GLU A 439 -25.02 13.66 -6.89
C GLU A 439 -23.78 12.78 -7.12
N ASP A 440 -23.61 12.23 -8.33
CA ASP A 440 -22.39 11.47 -8.70
C ASP A 440 -21.15 12.36 -8.70
N LYS A 441 -21.29 13.65 -9.14
CA LYS A 441 -20.19 14.62 -9.03
C LYS A 441 -19.78 14.84 -7.56
N ILE A 442 -20.73 14.98 -6.64
CA ILE A 442 -20.46 15.08 -5.20
C ILE A 442 -19.70 13.83 -4.72
N GLY A 443 -20.11 12.64 -5.13
CA GLY A 443 -19.42 11.38 -4.75
C GLY A 443 -17.99 11.30 -5.28
N ALA A 444 -17.76 11.63 -6.54
CA ALA A 444 -16.42 11.64 -7.14
C ALA A 444 -15.51 12.70 -6.50
N LEU A 445 -16.03 13.90 -6.25
CA LEU A 445 -15.30 14.99 -5.59
C LEU A 445 -14.98 14.68 -4.13
N PHE A 446 -15.88 13.97 -3.41
CA PHE A 446 -15.60 13.52 -2.05
C PHE A 446 -14.31 12.69 -2.00
N TRP A 447 -14.19 11.70 -2.86
CA TRP A 447 -12.99 10.88 -2.92
C TRP A 447 -11.78 11.65 -3.43
N ARG A 448 -11.91 12.48 -4.46
CA ARG A 448 -10.78 13.28 -4.97
C ARG A 448 -10.26 14.26 -3.93
N SER A 449 -11.13 14.98 -3.21
CA SER A 449 -10.72 15.86 -2.11
C SER A 449 -10.07 15.10 -0.97
N HIS A 450 -10.55 13.90 -0.67
CA HIS A 450 -9.92 13.00 0.30
C HIS A 450 -8.48 12.62 -0.13
N ARG A 451 -8.24 12.33 -1.42
CA ARG A 451 -6.87 12.02 -1.92
C ARG A 451 -5.94 13.23 -1.78
N ALA A 452 -6.40 14.43 -2.05
CA ALA A 452 -5.62 15.65 -1.82
C ALA A 452 -5.36 15.88 -0.33
N ALA A 453 -6.38 15.73 0.52
CA ALA A 453 -6.24 15.84 1.97
C ALA A 453 -5.23 14.84 2.55
N ARG A 454 -5.13 13.63 2.01
CA ARG A 454 -4.13 12.62 2.39
C ARG A 454 -2.69 13.13 2.25
N ILE A 455 -2.38 13.85 1.18
CA ILE A 455 -1.05 14.46 1.00
C ILE A 455 -0.82 15.53 2.07
N ILE A 456 -1.80 16.43 2.24
CA ILE A 456 -1.69 17.56 3.18
C ILE A 456 -1.42 17.04 4.59
N PHE A 457 -2.24 16.12 5.09
CA PHE A 457 -2.10 15.68 6.47
C PHE A 457 -0.88 14.76 6.68
N SER A 458 -0.60 13.84 5.75
CA SER A 458 0.48 12.88 5.95
C SER A 458 1.87 13.53 5.89
N LEU A 459 2.09 14.43 4.93
CA LEU A 459 3.36 15.14 4.84
C LEU A 459 3.56 16.10 6.01
N ASN A 460 2.53 16.87 6.41
CA ASN A 460 2.63 17.74 7.59
C ASN A 460 2.87 16.97 8.88
N PHE A 461 2.30 15.78 9.03
CA PHE A 461 2.61 14.89 10.14
C PHE A 461 4.08 14.43 10.11
N HIS A 462 4.57 13.91 8.99
CA HIS A 462 5.94 13.42 8.88
C HIS A 462 7.00 14.53 8.97
N LEU A 463 6.64 15.77 8.58
CA LEU A 463 7.47 16.97 8.81
C LEU A 463 7.44 17.47 10.26
N GLY A 464 6.56 16.91 11.11
CA GLY A 464 6.39 17.34 12.51
C GLY A 464 5.59 18.62 12.67
N ASN A 465 4.90 19.10 11.61
CA ASN A 465 4.11 20.31 11.64
C ASN A 465 2.72 20.10 12.28
N TRP A 466 2.13 18.92 12.10
CA TRP A 466 0.76 18.61 12.54
C TRP A 466 0.72 17.41 13.49
N THR A 467 -0.20 17.51 14.44
CA THR A 467 -0.57 16.38 15.30
C THR A 467 -1.58 15.48 14.59
N PRO A 468 -1.74 14.21 15.00
CA PRO A 468 -2.78 13.33 14.45
C PRO A 468 -4.20 13.92 14.58
N GLU A 469 -4.51 14.66 15.65
CA GLU A 469 -5.81 15.29 15.83
C GLU A 469 -6.09 16.36 14.77
N GLN A 470 -5.10 17.21 14.43
CA GLN A 470 -5.23 18.19 13.34
C GLN A 470 -5.46 17.50 11.98
N CYS A 471 -4.88 16.30 11.79
CA CYS A 471 -5.14 15.49 10.59
C CYS A 471 -6.59 15.00 10.54
N VAL A 472 -7.14 14.54 11.67
CA VAL A 472 -8.54 14.14 11.80
C VAL A 472 -9.47 15.33 11.54
N ASP A 473 -9.17 16.50 12.10
CA ASP A 473 -9.99 17.70 11.95
C ASP A 473 -10.04 18.18 10.48
N LEU A 474 -8.97 18.05 9.71
CA LEU A 474 -9.01 18.32 8.27
C LEU A 474 -10.03 17.42 7.57
N LEU A 475 -9.99 16.12 7.85
CA LEU A 475 -10.88 15.14 7.19
C LEU A 475 -12.34 15.34 7.56
N VAL A 476 -12.64 15.66 8.82
CA VAL A 476 -14.01 15.91 9.30
C VAL A 476 -14.54 17.25 8.78
N ASN A 477 -13.80 18.33 8.99
CA ASN A 477 -14.31 19.68 8.82
C ASN A 477 -14.21 20.19 7.36
N LYS A 478 -13.36 19.60 6.52
CA LYS A 478 -13.12 20.07 5.15
C LYS A 478 -13.51 19.04 4.08
N VAL A 479 -13.31 17.74 4.36
CA VAL A 479 -13.68 16.67 3.42
C VAL A 479 -15.10 16.17 3.68
N GLY A 480 -15.56 16.21 4.94
CA GLY A 480 -16.90 15.74 5.34
C GLY A 480 -16.96 14.27 5.76
N HIS A 481 -15.83 13.70 6.22
CA HIS A 481 -15.81 12.37 6.81
C HIS A 481 -16.56 12.31 8.14
N GLU A 482 -17.19 11.18 8.41
CA GLU A 482 -17.58 10.81 9.76
C GLU A 482 -16.34 10.72 10.66
N ARG A 483 -16.41 11.21 11.92
CA ARG A 483 -15.23 11.28 12.79
C ARG A 483 -14.55 9.93 13.02
N GLU A 484 -15.32 8.86 13.20
CA GLU A 484 -14.77 7.51 13.37
C GLU A 484 -14.00 7.05 12.12
N ASN A 485 -14.50 7.35 10.92
CA ASN A 485 -13.81 7.05 9.67
C ASN A 485 -12.53 7.87 9.52
N ALA A 486 -12.55 9.15 9.91
CA ALA A 486 -11.37 10.01 9.91
C ALA A 486 -10.30 9.53 10.90
N LEU A 487 -10.70 9.12 12.11
CA LEU A 487 -9.81 8.51 13.11
C LEU A 487 -9.17 7.20 12.57
N ALA A 488 -9.96 6.32 11.98
CA ALA A 488 -9.46 5.08 11.40
C ALA A 488 -8.46 5.36 10.25
N GLU A 489 -8.76 6.32 9.38
CA GLU A 489 -7.89 6.72 8.27
C GLU A 489 -6.55 7.29 8.75
N VAL A 490 -6.56 8.22 9.70
CA VAL A 490 -5.33 8.81 10.26
C VAL A 490 -4.53 7.76 11.04
N ARG A 491 -5.20 6.91 11.81
CA ARG A 491 -4.54 5.81 12.56
C ARG A 491 -3.81 4.87 11.62
N ARG A 492 -4.47 4.35 10.59
CA ARG A 492 -3.82 3.43 9.64
C ARG A 492 -2.67 4.10 8.87
N SER A 493 -2.73 5.42 8.66
CA SER A 493 -1.69 6.17 7.97
C SER A 493 -0.39 6.27 8.80
N PHE A 494 -0.49 6.21 10.14
CA PHE A 494 0.63 6.46 11.05
C PHE A 494 1.02 5.28 11.94
N SER A 495 0.26 4.18 11.90
CA SER A 495 0.53 2.98 12.72
C SER A 495 1.75 2.17 12.28
N GLY A 496 2.28 2.43 11.08
CA GLY A 496 3.41 1.70 10.51
C GLY A 496 2.99 0.58 9.55
N ASP A 497 1.69 0.41 9.27
CA ASP A 497 1.19 -0.56 8.30
C ASP A 497 1.42 -0.11 6.85
N TYR A 498 1.57 1.19 6.64
CA TYR A 498 1.85 1.83 5.35
C TYR A 498 3.17 2.60 5.41
N GLY A 499 3.90 2.60 4.30
CA GLY A 499 5.07 3.46 4.15
C GLY A 499 4.71 4.96 4.21
N PRO A 500 5.67 5.83 4.50
CA PRO A 500 5.42 7.26 4.77
C PRO A 500 4.84 8.02 3.58
N LEU A 501 5.08 7.56 2.35
CA LEU A 501 4.56 8.18 1.12
C LEU A 501 3.26 7.52 0.61
N TYR A 502 2.77 6.45 1.25
CA TYR A 502 1.62 5.71 0.73
C TYR A 502 0.39 6.59 0.50
N GLN A 503 0.11 7.48 1.43
CA GLN A 503 -1.09 8.33 1.35
C GLN A 503 -1.05 9.33 0.19
N MET A 504 0.13 9.77 -0.21
CA MET A 504 0.28 10.68 -1.35
C MET A 504 0.32 9.94 -2.70
N ALA A 505 0.59 8.64 -2.70
CA ALA A 505 0.76 7.84 -3.90
C ALA A 505 -0.46 7.88 -4.83
N TYR A 506 -1.65 7.92 -4.27
CA TYR A 506 -2.90 8.05 -5.03
C TYR A 506 -2.89 9.26 -5.96
N MET A 507 -2.87 10.46 -5.37
CA MET A 507 -2.99 11.71 -6.14
C MET A 507 -1.76 11.93 -7.01
N MET A 508 -0.55 11.77 -6.46
CA MET A 508 0.66 12.06 -7.21
C MET A 508 0.87 11.07 -8.35
N GLY A 509 0.63 9.78 -8.13
CA GLY A 509 0.67 8.77 -9.18
C GLY A 509 -0.42 8.99 -10.26
N GLY A 510 -1.63 9.36 -9.82
CA GLY A 510 -2.73 9.72 -10.73
C GLY A 510 -2.36 10.91 -11.63
N LEU A 511 -1.75 11.95 -11.06
CA LEU A 511 -1.27 13.12 -11.80
C LEU A 511 -0.14 12.80 -12.77
N GLN A 512 0.77 11.87 -12.41
CA GLN A 512 1.80 11.39 -13.32
C GLN A 512 1.19 10.70 -14.55
N PHE A 513 0.27 9.76 -14.36
CA PHE A 513 -0.43 9.10 -15.47
C PHE A 513 -1.26 10.07 -16.29
N TYR A 514 -1.95 11.00 -15.64
CA TYR A 514 -2.77 11.99 -16.32
C TYR A 514 -1.94 12.92 -17.22
N THR A 515 -0.81 13.39 -16.72
CA THR A 515 0.12 14.20 -17.53
C THR A 515 0.68 13.40 -18.68
N LEU A 516 1.11 12.16 -18.43
CA LEU A 516 1.65 11.28 -19.47
C LEU A 516 0.60 10.98 -20.57
N HIS A 517 -0.65 10.76 -20.19
CA HIS A 517 -1.78 10.60 -21.11
C HIS A 517 -1.98 11.84 -21.96
N ARG A 518 -2.03 13.03 -21.35
CA ARG A 518 -2.14 14.29 -22.09
C ARG A 518 -1.02 14.48 -23.10
N ASP A 519 0.23 14.17 -22.72
CA ASP A 519 1.40 14.35 -23.58
C ASP A 519 1.44 13.33 -24.73
N LEU A 520 0.93 12.12 -24.55
CA LEU A 520 1.00 11.06 -25.56
C LEU A 520 -0.32 10.89 -26.33
N VAL A 521 -1.45 10.90 -25.67
CA VAL A 521 -2.78 10.75 -26.30
C VAL A 521 -3.29 12.11 -26.75
N GLY A 522 -3.30 13.12 -25.89
CA GLY A 522 -3.63 14.50 -26.27
C GLY A 522 -2.70 15.04 -27.36
N GLY A 523 -1.43 14.70 -27.28
CA GLY A 523 -0.42 14.98 -28.31
C GLY A 523 -0.53 14.11 -29.59
N LYS A 524 -1.55 13.26 -29.70
CA LYS A 524 -1.86 12.39 -30.87
C LYS A 524 -0.71 11.42 -31.27
N LYS A 525 0.13 11.02 -30.31
CA LYS A 525 1.20 10.04 -30.52
C LYS A 525 0.71 8.60 -30.34
N MET A 526 -0.34 8.41 -29.54
CA MET A 526 -0.98 7.13 -29.25
C MET A 526 -2.50 7.29 -29.17
N SER A 527 -3.26 6.22 -29.40
CA SER A 527 -4.66 6.16 -28.98
C SER A 527 -4.77 5.87 -27.48
N ASP A 528 -5.93 6.12 -26.87
CA ASP A 528 -6.20 5.75 -25.48
C ASP A 528 -5.87 4.28 -25.22
N LYS A 529 -6.37 3.40 -26.05
CA LYS A 529 -6.17 1.96 -25.92
C LYS A 529 -4.70 1.56 -26.02
N GLN A 530 -3.96 2.11 -26.99
CA GLN A 530 -2.53 1.85 -27.12
C GLN A 530 -1.76 2.29 -25.87
N PHE A 531 -2.11 3.45 -25.33
CA PHE A 531 -1.50 4.00 -24.12
C PHE A 531 -1.77 3.11 -22.90
N HIS A 532 -3.03 2.79 -22.65
CA HIS A 532 -3.41 2.01 -21.48
C HIS A 532 -2.89 0.57 -21.54
N ASP A 533 -3.01 -0.07 -22.70
CA ASP A 533 -2.54 -1.45 -22.91
C ASP A 533 -1.01 -1.55 -22.76
N ALA A 534 -0.26 -0.54 -23.23
CA ALA A 534 1.19 -0.50 -23.08
C ALA A 534 1.60 -0.39 -21.60
N ILE A 535 0.99 0.53 -20.85
CA ILE A 535 1.28 0.72 -19.41
C ILE A 535 1.04 -0.57 -18.61
N LEU A 536 -0.08 -1.24 -18.84
CA LEU A 536 -0.45 -2.45 -18.11
C LEU A 536 0.49 -3.64 -18.32
N LYS A 537 1.35 -3.59 -19.34
CA LYS A 537 2.34 -4.65 -19.65
C LYS A 537 3.69 -4.40 -18.99
N GLU A 538 3.94 -3.24 -18.42
CA GLU A 538 5.27 -2.90 -17.88
C GLU A 538 5.46 -3.29 -16.39
N GLY A 539 4.41 -3.74 -15.72
CA GLY A 539 4.43 -3.97 -14.27
C GLY A 539 4.23 -2.67 -13.48
N SER A 540 4.05 -2.78 -12.17
CA SER A 540 3.74 -1.64 -11.28
C SER A 540 5.02 -0.89 -10.85
N ILE A 541 5.90 -0.57 -11.78
CA ILE A 541 7.16 0.14 -11.56
C ILE A 541 6.94 1.66 -11.41
N PRO A 542 7.91 2.45 -10.89
CA PRO A 542 7.80 3.90 -10.84
C PRO A 542 7.35 4.51 -12.17
N VAL A 543 6.36 5.40 -12.12
CA VAL A 543 5.71 5.96 -13.34
C VAL A 543 6.71 6.69 -14.23
N GLU A 544 7.78 7.25 -13.66
CA GLU A 544 8.88 7.83 -14.42
C GLU A 544 9.55 6.81 -15.36
N MET A 545 9.72 5.57 -14.92
CA MET A 545 10.28 4.52 -15.78
C MET A 545 9.28 4.05 -16.83
N VAL A 546 7.99 4.05 -16.53
CA VAL A 546 6.95 3.86 -17.57
C VAL A 546 7.03 4.96 -18.61
N ARG A 547 7.17 6.23 -18.20
CA ARG A 547 7.37 7.37 -19.10
C ARG A 547 8.61 7.18 -19.97
N ALA A 548 9.73 6.80 -19.37
CA ALA A 548 10.97 6.55 -20.10
C ALA A 548 10.81 5.48 -21.18
N ILE A 549 10.09 4.39 -20.88
CA ILE A 549 9.78 3.31 -21.85
C ILE A 549 8.93 3.85 -23.00
N LEU A 550 7.79 4.49 -22.70
CA LEU A 550 6.84 4.94 -23.71
C LEU A 550 7.39 6.05 -24.59
N THR A 551 8.27 6.91 -24.06
CA THR A 551 8.88 8.02 -24.81
C THR A 551 10.25 7.67 -25.41
N LYS A 552 10.76 6.47 -25.18
CA LYS A 552 12.12 6.05 -25.57
C LYS A 552 13.19 7.04 -25.10
N GLN A 553 13.03 7.52 -23.86
CA GLN A 553 13.94 8.50 -23.27
C GLN A 553 15.36 7.94 -23.16
N LYS A 554 16.36 8.75 -23.49
CA LYS A 554 17.76 8.38 -23.27
C LYS A 554 18.03 8.27 -21.76
N LEU A 555 18.54 7.14 -21.35
CA LEU A 555 18.87 6.83 -19.97
C LEU A 555 20.39 6.87 -19.75
N SER A 556 20.80 7.13 -18.51
CA SER A 556 22.19 7.01 -18.07
C SER A 556 22.25 6.06 -16.87
N LYS A 557 23.44 5.49 -16.62
CA LYS A 557 23.66 4.60 -15.49
C LYS A 557 23.25 5.26 -14.16
N ASP A 558 23.54 6.55 -14.01
CA ASP A 558 23.24 7.34 -12.79
C ASP A 558 22.00 8.22 -12.99
N TYR A 559 20.98 7.65 -13.62
CA TYR A 559 19.74 8.35 -13.92
C TYR A 559 19.09 8.88 -12.66
N THR A 560 18.71 10.15 -12.70
CA THR A 560 17.85 10.82 -11.73
C THR A 560 16.75 11.56 -12.47
N THR A 561 15.54 11.53 -11.95
CA THR A 561 14.40 12.21 -12.58
C THR A 561 14.47 13.73 -12.41
N SER A 562 14.07 14.44 -13.45
CA SER A 562 13.79 15.89 -13.43
C SER A 562 12.36 16.19 -13.91
N TRP A 563 11.53 15.16 -14.07
CA TRP A 563 10.20 15.30 -14.65
C TRP A 563 9.22 15.97 -13.68
N ARG A 564 9.03 17.26 -13.85
CA ARG A 564 8.05 18.05 -13.09
C ARG A 564 6.70 18.02 -13.81
N TYR A 565 5.92 16.98 -13.49
CA TYR A 565 4.70 16.60 -14.20
C TYR A 565 3.46 17.42 -13.81
N TYR A 566 3.44 18.10 -12.67
CA TYR A 566 2.29 18.90 -12.27
C TYR A 566 2.20 20.18 -13.09
N GLN A 567 1.15 20.30 -13.88
CA GLN A 567 0.87 21.48 -14.71
C GLN A 567 -0.51 22.10 -14.38
N GLY A 568 -1.13 21.66 -13.28
CA GLY A 568 -2.50 21.97 -12.92
C GLY A 568 -3.52 21.14 -13.72
N LEU A 569 -4.60 20.72 -13.08
CA LEU A 569 -5.74 20.09 -13.75
C LEU A 569 -6.77 21.13 -14.21
N ALA A 570 -6.59 22.38 -13.79
CA ALA A 570 -7.42 23.50 -14.15
C ALA A 570 -6.89 24.15 -15.43
N ASN A 571 -7.36 23.67 -16.57
CA ASN A 571 -7.47 24.43 -17.82
C ASN A 571 -8.76 24.05 -18.50
#